data_bf0683c86ee11aebe4efce7d69233707
#
_entry.id   bf0683c86ee11aebe4efce7d69233707
#
_cell.length_a   1.000
_cell.length_b   1.000
_cell.length_c   1.000
_cell.angle_alpha   90.00
_cell.angle_beta   90.00
_cell.angle_gamma   90.00
#
_symmetry.space_group_name_H-M   'P 1'
#
loop_
_entity.id
_entity.type
_entity.pdbx_description
1 polymer ?
#
loop_
_entity_poly.entity_id
_entity_poly.type
_entity_poly.pdbx_seq_one_letter_code
_entity_poly.pdbx_strand_id
1 'polypeptide(L)'
;GKYLEKFGRANPDEFSLEMIDEAWIFTTSQAGKNVFDSIKRLGRSENNAVFYATQRVKDSDDEESIGQYGQLFAFDSSDDRENILKQFNLPVTKANIEMLANLKKGQCLFRDIYGRVGKVVIHSLFDEWTAALKTVNSNESAKLEEKYA
;
A
#
# COMPACT_ATOMS: atom_id res chain seq x y z
N GLY A 1 -0.26 1.01 17.78
CA GLY A 1 -1.00 2.28 17.87
C GLY A 1 -0.66 3.07 19.12
N LYS A 2 -1.00 2.62 20.31
CA LYS A 2 -0.74 3.38 21.58
C LYS A 2 0.73 3.69 21.85
N TYR A 3 1.65 2.85 21.42
CA TYR A 3 3.09 3.12 21.57
C TYR A 3 3.54 4.28 20.71
N LEU A 4 3.15 4.30 19.44
CA LEU A 4 3.50 5.36 18.50
C LEU A 4 2.86 6.70 18.86
N GLU A 5 1.61 6.66 19.34
CA GLU A 5 0.94 7.85 19.88
C GLU A 5 1.74 8.46 21.03
N LYS A 6 2.19 7.63 21.97
CA LYS A 6 3.04 8.09 23.09
C LYS A 6 4.41 8.58 22.63
N PHE A 7 5.00 7.90 21.64
CA PHE A 7 6.30 8.29 21.07
C PHE A 7 6.22 9.64 20.37
N GLY A 8 5.25 9.85 19.49
CA GLY A 8 5.06 11.12 18.77
C GLY A 8 4.78 12.28 19.71
N ARG A 9 3.99 12.10 20.77
CA ARG A 9 3.75 13.12 21.80
C ARG A 9 5.00 13.48 22.61
N ALA A 10 5.84 12.50 22.88
CA ALA A 10 7.08 12.70 23.62
C ALA A 10 8.19 13.32 22.78
N ASN A 11 8.13 13.18 21.46
CA ASN A 11 9.16 13.60 20.51
C ASN A 11 8.52 14.35 19.31
N PRO A 12 7.95 15.54 19.52
CA PRO A 12 7.19 16.25 18.47
C PRO A 12 8.03 16.67 17.26
N ASP A 13 9.33 16.73 17.42
CA ASP A 13 10.28 17.10 16.35
C ASP A 13 10.77 15.89 15.54
N GLU A 14 10.39 14.66 15.96
CA GLU A 14 10.77 13.43 15.27
C GLU A 14 9.64 12.94 14.38
N PHE A 15 9.99 12.58 13.14
CA PHE A 15 9.07 11.92 12.21
C PHE A 15 9.16 10.41 12.39
N SER A 16 8.01 9.76 12.49
CA SER A 16 7.93 8.28 12.49
C SER A 16 7.10 7.76 11.32
N LEU A 17 7.52 6.62 10.77
CA LEU A 17 6.81 5.91 9.74
C LEU A 17 6.46 4.50 10.22
N GLU A 18 5.17 4.18 10.28
CA GLU A 18 4.70 2.82 10.51
C GLU A 18 4.42 2.13 9.19
N MET A 19 5.02 0.97 8.97
CA MET A 19 4.78 0.14 7.79
C MET A 19 4.00 -1.10 8.19
N ILE A 20 2.84 -1.30 7.57
CA ILE A 20 1.94 -2.42 7.85
C ILE A 20 1.76 -3.20 6.55
N ASP A 21 2.21 -4.43 6.53
CA ASP A 21 1.90 -5.37 5.45
C ASP A 21 0.67 -6.20 5.81
N GLU A 22 -0.08 -6.63 4.80
CA GLU A 22 -1.32 -7.39 4.94
C GLU A 22 -2.35 -6.70 5.87
N ALA A 23 -2.56 -5.40 5.67
CA ALA A 23 -3.41 -4.56 6.54
C ALA A 23 -4.86 -5.05 6.65
N TRP A 24 -5.35 -5.86 5.69
CA TRP A 24 -6.68 -6.49 5.76
C TRP A 24 -6.90 -7.33 7.02
N ILE A 25 -5.84 -7.84 7.64
CA ILE A 25 -5.91 -8.61 8.90
C ILE A 25 -6.57 -7.77 10.00
N PHE A 26 -6.32 -6.47 10.02
CA PHE A 26 -6.93 -5.57 11.02
C PHE A 26 -8.42 -5.37 10.77
N THR A 27 -8.91 -5.57 9.55
CA THR A 27 -10.32 -5.37 9.22
C THR A 27 -11.19 -6.59 9.52
N THR A 28 -10.59 -7.71 9.90
CA THR A 28 -11.32 -8.96 10.23
C THR A 28 -12.03 -8.91 11.57
N SER A 29 -11.68 -7.99 12.47
CA SER A 29 -12.32 -7.83 13.78
C SER A 29 -12.64 -6.37 14.07
N GLN A 30 -13.68 -6.13 14.88
CA GLN A 30 -14.04 -4.76 15.30
C GLN A 30 -12.90 -4.08 16.08
N ALA A 31 -12.20 -4.81 16.92
CA ALA A 31 -11.04 -4.30 17.66
C ALA A 31 -9.91 -3.88 16.73
N GLY A 32 -9.63 -4.67 15.70
CA GLY A 32 -8.64 -4.36 14.67
C GLY A 32 -9.02 -3.12 13.86
N LYS A 33 -10.29 -3.02 13.42
CA LYS A 33 -10.80 -1.82 12.74
C LYS A 33 -10.59 -0.57 13.59
N ASN A 34 -10.97 -0.60 14.86
CA ASN A 34 -10.80 0.55 15.76
C ASN A 34 -9.33 0.97 15.92
N VAL A 35 -8.41 0.01 15.99
CA VAL A 35 -6.96 0.29 16.03
C VAL A 35 -6.51 0.94 14.74
N PHE A 36 -6.90 0.38 13.60
CA PHE A 36 -6.52 0.87 12.28
C PHE A 36 -7.04 2.29 12.02
N ASP A 37 -8.30 2.56 12.39
CA ASP A 37 -8.89 3.90 12.30
C ASP A 37 -8.22 4.90 13.24
N SER A 38 -7.83 4.47 14.42
CA SER A 38 -7.07 5.30 15.35
C SER A 38 -5.72 5.71 14.75
N ILE A 39 -5.00 4.78 14.14
CA ILE A 39 -3.71 5.04 13.48
C ILE A 39 -3.90 6.06 12.33
N LYS A 40 -4.91 5.87 11.50
CA LYS A 40 -5.22 6.80 10.37
C LYS A 40 -5.49 8.23 10.86
N ARG A 41 -6.23 8.39 11.95
CA ARG A 41 -6.61 9.71 12.49
C ARG A 41 -5.47 10.42 13.20
N LEU A 42 -4.67 9.69 13.97
CA LEU A 42 -3.64 10.26 14.83
C LEU A 42 -2.34 10.56 14.07
N GLY A 43 -2.11 9.92 12.92
CA GLY A 43 -0.88 10.12 12.16
C GLY A 43 -0.58 11.58 11.81
N ARG A 44 -1.61 12.36 11.47
CA ARG A 44 -1.44 13.76 11.07
C ARG A 44 -1.10 14.70 12.23
N SER A 45 -1.64 14.44 13.43
CA SER A 45 -1.47 15.33 14.58
C SER A 45 -0.16 15.12 15.34
N GLU A 46 0.52 14.01 15.10
CA GLU A 46 1.66 13.57 15.90
C GLU A 46 2.93 13.31 15.07
N ASN A 47 3.04 13.94 13.92
CA ASN A 47 4.18 13.80 13.00
C ASN A 47 4.49 12.34 12.59
N ASN A 48 3.44 11.51 12.57
CA ASN A 48 3.52 10.10 12.21
C ASN A 48 2.91 9.88 10.83
N ALA A 49 3.54 9.07 10.01
CA ALA A 49 2.97 8.56 8.78
C ALA A 49 2.75 7.06 8.87
N VAL A 50 1.72 6.60 8.18
CA VAL A 50 1.43 5.18 8.03
C VAL A 50 1.48 4.82 6.55
N PHE A 51 2.25 3.81 6.23
CA PHE A 51 2.24 3.15 4.94
C PHE A 51 1.72 1.73 5.13
N TYR A 52 0.64 1.38 4.45
CA TYR A 52 0.14 0.03 4.53
C TYR A 52 -0.09 -0.58 3.15
N ALA A 53 0.13 -1.88 3.06
CA ALA A 53 -0.13 -2.69 1.89
C ALA A 53 -1.27 -3.67 2.17
N THR A 54 -2.10 -3.92 1.17
CA THR A 54 -3.18 -4.90 1.25
C THR A 54 -3.41 -5.54 -0.11
N GLN A 55 -3.77 -6.82 -0.11
CA GLN A 55 -4.16 -7.54 -1.32
C GLN A 55 -5.65 -7.40 -1.64
N ARG A 56 -6.46 -6.89 -0.69
CA ARG A 56 -7.90 -6.78 -0.81
C ARG A 56 -8.36 -5.35 -0.53
N VAL A 57 -8.77 -4.69 -1.60
CA VAL A 57 -9.24 -3.31 -1.51
C VAL A 57 -10.62 -3.21 -0.88
N LYS A 58 -11.52 -4.13 -1.24
CA LYS A 58 -12.91 -4.15 -0.75
C LYS A 58 -13.08 -4.39 0.75
N ASP A 59 -12.06 -4.98 1.40
CA ASP A 59 -12.12 -5.29 2.82
C ASP A 59 -11.52 -4.15 3.68
N SER A 60 -10.90 -3.15 3.05
CA SER A 60 -10.09 -2.16 3.75
C SER A 60 -10.78 -0.85 4.04
N ASP A 61 -11.84 -0.49 3.29
CA ASP A 61 -12.38 0.85 3.37
C ASP A 61 -13.89 0.95 3.21
N ASP A 62 -14.52 1.63 4.17
CA ASP A 62 -15.82 2.25 3.99
C ASP A 62 -15.67 3.45 3.02
N GLU A 63 -16.73 3.81 2.31
CA GLU A 63 -16.72 4.94 1.35
C GLU A 63 -16.22 6.26 1.98
N GLU A 64 -16.34 6.43 3.29
CA GLU A 64 -15.85 7.58 4.06
C GLU A 64 -14.31 7.64 4.14
N SER A 65 -13.61 6.52 3.95
CA SER A 65 -12.14 6.45 4.05
C SER A 65 -11.42 6.92 2.79
N ILE A 66 -12.11 6.97 1.64
CA ILE A 66 -11.49 7.22 0.32
C ILE A 66 -10.72 8.55 0.27
N GLY A 67 -11.18 9.56 1.00
CA GLY A 67 -10.56 10.89 1.04
C GLY A 67 -9.39 11.04 2.03
N GLN A 68 -9.12 10.02 2.86
CA GLN A 68 -8.18 10.14 3.98
C GLN A 68 -6.73 9.82 3.61
N TYR A 69 -6.50 9.19 2.46
CA TYR A 69 -5.16 8.80 2.03
C TYR A 69 -4.46 9.93 1.29
N GLY A 70 -3.25 10.26 1.73
CA GLY A 70 -2.41 11.25 1.04
C GLY A 70 -1.91 10.74 -0.31
N GLN A 71 -1.51 9.48 -0.37
CA GLN A 71 -1.01 8.83 -1.59
C GLN A 71 -1.59 7.43 -1.71
N LEU A 72 -1.87 7.01 -2.94
CA LEU A 72 -2.34 5.66 -3.26
C LEU A 72 -1.51 5.06 -4.39
N PHE A 73 -1.18 3.79 -4.24
CA PHE A 73 -0.58 2.96 -5.27
C PHE A 73 -1.48 1.74 -5.48
N ALA A 74 -1.92 1.48 -6.70
CA ALA A 74 -2.69 0.28 -7.03
C ALA A 74 -2.05 -0.46 -8.18
N PHE A 75 -1.72 -1.72 -7.92
CA PHE A 75 -1.34 -2.69 -8.93
C PHE A 75 -2.58 -3.41 -9.44
N ASP A 76 -2.47 -4.10 -10.59
CA ASP A 76 -3.61 -4.86 -11.10
C ASP A 76 -4.02 -5.97 -10.13
N SER A 77 -5.32 -6.01 -9.84
CA SER A 77 -5.99 -7.09 -9.14
C SER A 77 -7.29 -7.38 -9.89
N SER A 78 -7.36 -8.52 -10.56
CA SER A 78 -8.47 -8.90 -11.45
C SER A 78 -9.84 -8.80 -10.79
N ASP A 79 -9.90 -9.13 -9.50
CA ASP A 79 -11.15 -9.23 -8.73
C ASP A 79 -11.59 -7.91 -8.10
N ASP A 80 -10.72 -6.89 -8.11
CA ASP A 80 -10.92 -5.65 -7.35
C ASP A 80 -10.82 -4.37 -8.21
N ARG A 81 -10.74 -4.46 -9.54
CA ARG A 81 -10.55 -3.31 -10.44
C ARG A 81 -11.59 -2.21 -10.24
N GLU A 82 -12.85 -2.58 -10.04
CA GLU A 82 -13.92 -1.59 -9.80
C GLU A 82 -13.71 -0.84 -8.49
N ASN A 83 -13.35 -1.56 -7.42
CA ASN A 83 -13.08 -0.95 -6.12
C ASN A 83 -11.82 -0.08 -6.16
N ILE A 84 -10.78 -0.50 -6.88
CA ILE A 84 -9.59 0.32 -7.13
C ILE A 84 -10.00 1.64 -7.81
N LEU A 85 -10.79 1.60 -8.87
CA LEU A 85 -11.24 2.82 -9.57
C LEU A 85 -12.03 3.75 -8.66
N LYS A 86 -12.92 3.22 -7.82
CA LYS A 86 -13.66 4.00 -6.83
C LYS A 86 -12.73 4.68 -5.83
N GLN A 87 -11.74 3.99 -5.29
CA GLN A 87 -10.76 4.57 -4.36
C GLN A 87 -9.92 5.69 -5.00
N PHE A 88 -9.65 5.58 -6.28
CA PHE A 88 -8.96 6.62 -7.05
C PHE A 88 -9.86 7.76 -7.49
N ASN A 89 -11.16 7.70 -7.15
CA ASN A 89 -12.18 8.62 -7.61
C ASN A 89 -12.25 8.70 -9.15
N LEU A 90 -12.09 7.56 -9.80
CA LEU A 90 -12.20 7.42 -11.25
C LEU A 90 -13.52 6.73 -11.63
N PRO A 91 -14.13 7.12 -12.77
CA PRO A 91 -15.34 6.47 -13.23
C PRO A 91 -15.09 5.00 -13.58
N VAL A 92 -16.00 4.11 -13.17
CA VAL A 92 -15.99 2.70 -13.52
C VAL A 92 -16.48 2.54 -14.95
N THR A 93 -15.56 2.63 -15.90
CA THR A 93 -15.80 2.45 -17.33
C THR A 93 -15.00 1.28 -17.86
N LYS A 94 -15.44 0.71 -18.98
CA LYS A 94 -14.72 -0.37 -19.67
C LYS A 94 -13.27 0.05 -19.98
N ALA A 95 -13.06 1.28 -20.44
CA ALA A 95 -11.73 1.81 -20.76
C ALA A 95 -10.81 1.86 -19.53
N ASN A 96 -11.32 2.30 -18.37
CA ASN A 96 -10.55 2.35 -17.12
C ASN A 96 -10.25 0.95 -16.56
N ILE A 97 -11.20 0.02 -16.68
CA ILE A 97 -10.97 -1.38 -16.31
C ILE A 97 -9.89 -2.00 -17.20
N GLU A 98 -9.95 -1.78 -18.51
CA GLU A 98 -8.93 -2.25 -19.46
C GLU A 98 -7.56 -1.60 -19.20
N MET A 99 -7.52 -0.33 -18.81
CA MET A 99 -6.29 0.37 -18.42
C MET A 99 -5.61 -0.35 -17.24
N LEU A 100 -6.37 -0.70 -16.19
CA LEU A 100 -5.83 -1.47 -15.05
C LEU A 100 -5.37 -2.87 -15.49
N ALA A 101 -6.18 -3.58 -16.28
CA ALA A 101 -5.86 -4.91 -16.77
C ALA A 101 -4.58 -4.97 -17.64
N ASN A 102 -4.22 -3.86 -18.25
CA ASN A 102 -3.02 -3.73 -19.08
C ASN A 102 -1.79 -3.21 -18.32
N LEU A 103 -1.85 -3.09 -16.99
CA LEU A 103 -0.68 -2.77 -16.17
C LEU A 103 0.31 -3.94 -16.21
N LYS A 104 1.54 -3.64 -16.57
CA LYS A 104 2.64 -4.63 -16.59
C LYS A 104 3.28 -4.72 -15.20
N LYS A 105 4.05 -5.77 -14.96
CA LYS A 105 4.85 -5.92 -13.73
C LYS A 105 5.68 -4.65 -13.48
N GLY A 106 5.60 -4.12 -12.25
CA GLY A 106 6.24 -2.87 -11.85
C GLY A 106 5.48 -1.61 -12.26
N GLN A 107 4.34 -1.72 -12.96
CA GLN A 107 3.46 -0.60 -13.25
C GLN A 107 2.31 -0.55 -12.26
N CYS A 108 1.93 0.65 -11.85
CA CYS A 108 0.76 0.88 -11.01
C CYS A 108 0.04 2.17 -11.38
N LEU A 109 -1.20 2.26 -10.95
CA LEU A 109 -1.90 3.53 -10.88
C LEU A 109 -1.46 4.23 -9.60
N PHE A 110 -1.16 5.52 -9.69
CA PHE A 110 -0.69 6.34 -8.58
C PHE A 110 -1.58 7.58 -8.44
N ARG A 111 -1.97 7.91 -7.22
CA ARG A 111 -2.60 9.19 -6.85
C ARG A 111 -1.70 9.92 -5.86
N ASP A 112 -1.37 11.16 -6.18
CA ASP A 112 -0.57 12.01 -5.31
C ASP A 112 -1.41 12.75 -4.26
N ILE A 113 -0.72 13.48 -3.38
CA ILE A 113 -1.35 14.28 -2.30
C ILE A 113 -2.27 15.39 -2.80
N TYR A 114 -2.18 15.76 -4.09
CA TYR A 114 -3.02 16.77 -4.72
C TYR A 114 -4.21 16.16 -5.48
N GLY A 115 -4.37 14.84 -5.40
CA GLY A 115 -5.43 14.10 -6.08
C GLY A 115 -5.18 13.84 -7.57
N ARG A 116 -3.98 14.13 -8.09
CA ARG A 116 -3.64 13.84 -9.48
C ARG A 116 -3.39 12.35 -9.65
N VAL A 117 -4.01 11.77 -10.66
CA VAL A 117 -3.91 10.34 -10.94
C VAL A 117 -3.12 10.10 -12.22
N GLY A 118 -2.22 9.15 -12.18
CA GLY A 118 -1.41 8.77 -13.33
C GLY A 118 -0.89 7.34 -13.25
N LYS A 119 -0.53 6.80 -14.39
CA LYS A 119 0.19 5.52 -14.48
C LYS A 119 1.67 5.79 -14.25
N VAL A 120 2.28 5.05 -13.34
CA VAL A 120 3.71 5.15 -13.03
C VAL A 120 4.39 3.79 -13.15
N VAL A 121 5.69 3.84 -13.31
CA VAL A 121 6.56 2.65 -13.33
C VAL A 121 7.49 2.74 -12.12
N ILE A 122 7.48 1.70 -11.31
CA ILE A 122 8.37 1.59 -10.16
C ILE A 122 9.61 0.81 -10.61
N HIS A 123 10.76 1.45 -10.54
CA HIS A 123 12.04 0.85 -10.81
C HIS A 123 12.81 0.62 -9.51
N SER A 124 13.41 -0.55 -9.38
CA SER A 124 14.42 -0.76 -8.36
C SER A 124 15.66 0.06 -8.71
N LEU A 125 16.25 0.72 -7.70
CA LEU A 125 17.51 1.46 -7.88
C LEU A 125 18.70 0.52 -8.08
N PHE A 126 18.60 -0.72 -7.59
CA PHE A 126 19.66 -1.71 -7.61
C PHE A 126 19.11 -3.06 -8.06
N ASP A 127 19.74 -3.64 -9.08
CA ASP A 127 19.34 -4.96 -9.62
C ASP A 127 19.53 -6.07 -8.57
N GLU A 128 20.52 -5.94 -7.70
CA GLU A 128 20.81 -6.87 -6.61
C GLU A 128 19.63 -6.94 -5.62
N TRP A 129 19.00 -5.82 -5.33
CA TRP A 129 17.81 -5.80 -4.47
C TRP A 129 16.62 -6.48 -5.15
N THR A 130 16.46 -6.26 -6.44
CA THR A 130 15.41 -6.94 -7.21
C THR A 130 15.64 -8.45 -7.21
N ALA A 131 16.87 -8.89 -7.31
CA ALA A 131 17.23 -10.31 -7.26
C ALA A 131 16.99 -10.91 -5.86
N ALA A 132 17.39 -10.20 -4.80
CA ALA A 132 17.23 -10.64 -3.41
C ALA A 132 15.76 -10.73 -2.95
N LEU A 133 14.90 -9.83 -3.47
CA LEU A 133 13.49 -9.78 -3.11
C LEU A 133 12.60 -10.67 -4.01
N LYS A 134 13.15 -11.29 -5.06
CA LYS A 134 12.39 -12.27 -5.83
C LYS A 134 12.07 -13.46 -4.94
N THR A 135 10.79 -13.82 -4.87
CA THR A 135 10.38 -15.09 -4.29
C THR A 135 10.91 -16.21 -5.19
N VAL A 136 11.99 -16.83 -4.77
CA VAL A 136 12.68 -17.88 -5.54
C VAL A 136 12.04 -19.21 -5.15
N ASN A 137 11.60 -20.00 -6.12
CA ASN A 137 11.24 -21.39 -5.88
C ASN A 137 12.50 -22.13 -5.34
N SER A 138 12.31 -23.08 -4.43
CA SER A 138 13.39 -23.81 -3.73
C SER A 138 14.52 -24.32 -4.62
N ASN A 139 14.23 -24.64 -5.88
CA ASN A 139 15.23 -25.08 -6.88
C ASN A 139 16.11 -23.95 -7.44
N GLU A 140 15.68 -22.69 -7.33
CA GLU A 140 16.49 -21.54 -7.76
C GLU A 140 17.31 -20.98 -6.60
N SER A 141 16.86 -21.15 -5.35
CA SER A 141 17.63 -20.77 -4.16
C SER A 141 18.96 -21.54 -4.10
N ALA A 142 18.95 -22.84 -4.36
CA ALA A 142 20.14 -23.67 -4.39
C ALA A 142 21.17 -23.21 -5.44
N LYS A 143 20.70 -22.77 -6.62
CA LYS A 143 21.60 -22.24 -7.67
C LYS A 143 22.16 -20.87 -7.36
N LEU A 144 21.46 -20.06 -6.56
CA LEU A 144 21.96 -18.76 -6.12
C LEU A 144 23.00 -18.92 -5.02
N GLU A 145 22.82 -19.83 -4.07
CA GLU A 145 23.81 -20.15 -3.05
C GLU A 145 25.10 -20.67 -3.68
N GLU A 146 25.02 -21.52 -4.70
CA GLU A 146 26.19 -22.05 -5.42
C GLU A 146 26.94 -20.97 -6.22
N LYS A 147 26.27 -19.91 -6.63
CA LYS A 147 26.89 -18.80 -7.39
C LYS A 147 27.59 -17.76 -6.53
N TYR A 148 27.21 -17.65 -5.25
CA TYR A 148 27.76 -16.64 -4.32
C TYR A 148 28.54 -17.24 -3.14
N ALA A 149 28.72 -18.58 -3.10
CA ALA A 149 29.65 -19.26 -2.23
C ALA A 149 31.04 -19.31 -2.85
#